data_118b7c2620e010a1c216b036e6a7b2a5
#
_entry.id   118b7c2620e010a1c216b036e6a7b2a5
#
_cell.length_a   1.000
_cell.length_b   1.000
_cell.length_c   1.000
_cell.angle_alpha   90.00
_cell.angle_beta   90.00
_cell.angle_gamma   90.00
#
_symmetry.space_group_name_H-M   'P 1'
#
loop_
_entity.id
_entity.type
_entity.pdbx_description
1 polymer ?
#
loop_
_entity_poly.entity_id
_entity_poly.type
_entity_poly.pdbx_seq_one_letter_code
_entity_poly.pdbx_strand_id
1 'polypeptide(L)'
;MKKILLHTCCGPCSIYPLDTLRSKDFEVYGLFYNPNIHPYTEFKKRRDQLAEYAEQQNWQVIFDDEYRLDEYLQEVVHREARRCQMCYNMRLRRAAQIAKKGNFDAFTTTLLVSPFQKHELIREIGENLAEQYNIPFYYEDFRPGFKEATTKSKELAMYRQQYCGCIYSERDRYCKPPHRKGGK
;
A
#
# COMPACT_ATOMS: atom_id res chain seq x y z
N MET A 1 -25.32 3.07 0.12
CA MET A 1 -23.96 2.95 0.65
C MET A 1 -23.00 3.45 -0.42
N LYS A 2 -22.00 4.27 -0.07
CA LYS A 2 -21.01 4.74 -1.05
C LYS A 2 -19.95 3.65 -1.25
N LYS A 3 -19.56 3.43 -2.51
CA LYS A 3 -18.52 2.45 -2.87
C LYS A 3 -17.14 3.09 -2.83
N ILE A 4 -16.21 2.52 -2.07
CA ILE A 4 -14.84 2.99 -2.00
C ILE A 4 -13.84 1.90 -2.40
N LEU A 5 -12.85 2.28 -3.22
CA LEU A 5 -11.76 1.40 -3.59
C LEU A 5 -10.56 1.64 -2.65
N LEU A 6 -10.21 0.65 -1.85
CA LEU A 6 -9.07 0.66 -0.94
C LEU A 6 -7.86 -0.01 -1.59
N HIS A 7 -6.89 0.78 -2.08
CA HIS A 7 -5.59 0.22 -2.49
C HIS A 7 -4.90 -0.40 -1.28
N THR A 8 -4.46 -1.65 -1.42
CA THR A 8 -3.90 -2.43 -0.32
C THR A 8 -2.55 -3.06 -0.67
N CYS A 9 -1.59 -2.96 0.26
CA CYS A 9 -0.24 -3.52 0.08
C CYS A 9 -0.07 -4.91 0.69
N CYS A 10 -0.86 -5.26 1.70
CA CYS A 10 -0.78 -6.52 2.43
C CYS A 10 -1.95 -6.67 3.40
N GLY A 11 -2.17 -7.88 3.90
CA GLY A 11 -3.21 -8.18 4.87
C GLY A 11 -3.13 -7.34 6.16
N PRO A 12 -1.99 -7.34 6.89
CA PRO A 12 -1.87 -6.58 8.15
C PRO A 12 -2.19 -5.10 8.04
N CYS A 13 -1.79 -4.46 6.92
CA CYS A 13 -2.07 -3.03 6.70
C CYS A 13 -3.53 -2.75 6.38
N SER A 14 -4.30 -3.76 5.99
CA SER A 14 -5.71 -3.62 5.61
C SER A 14 -6.66 -3.68 6.79
N ILE A 15 -6.26 -4.26 7.92
CA ILE A 15 -7.13 -4.54 9.07
C ILE A 15 -7.85 -3.26 9.54
N TYR A 16 -7.13 -2.28 10.02
CA TYR A 16 -7.73 -1.08 10.58
C TYR A 16 -8.43 -0.19 9.55
N PRO A 17 -7.85 0.08 8.36
CA PRO A 17 -8.55 0.84 7.33
C PRO A 17 -9.86 0.19 6.88
N LEU A 18 -9.90 -1.13 6.71
CA LEU A 18 -11.12 -1.85 6.34
C LEU A 18 -12.21 -1.71 7.40
N ASP A 19 -11.87 -1.96 8.67
CA ASP A 19 -12.80 -1.87 9.78
C ASP A 19 -13.33 -0.41 9.93
N THR A 20 -12.43 0.59 9.81
CA THR A 20 -12.78 2.00 9.90
C THR A 20 -13.72 2.44 8.78
N LEU A 21 -13.44 2.05 7.54
CA LEU A 21 -14.28 2.42 6.40
C LEU A 21 -15.66 1.75 6.48
N ARG A 22 -15.71 0.49 6.89
CA ARG A 22 -16.98 -0.23 7.11
C ARG A 22 -17.82 0.40 8.22
N SER A 23 -17.19 0.86 9.31
CA SER A 23 -17.90 1.54 10.41
C SER A 23 -18.47 2.91 10.00
N LYS A 24 -18.04 3.46 8.87
CA LYS A 24 -18.53 4.70 8.25
C LYS A 24 -19.49 4.45 7.08
N ASP A 25 -20.10 3.28 7.03
CA ASP A 25 -21.08 2.87 6.03
C ASP A 25 -20.58 2.90 4.57
N PHE A 26 -19.27 2.66 4.36
CA PHE A 26 -18.74 2.42 3.03
C PHE A 26 -18.89 0.94 2.63
N GLU A 27 -19.27 0.70 1.39
CA GLU A 27 -19.06 -0.57 0.70
C GLU A 27 -17.62 -0.61 0.18
N VAL A 28 -16.75 -1.37 0.87
CA VAL A 28 -15.30 -1.34 0.64
C VAL A 28 -14.88 -2.45 -0.30
N TYR A 29 -14.23 -2.09 -1.38
CA TYR A 29 -13.55 -3.02 -2.30
C TYR A 29 -12.03 -2.84 -2.17
N GLY A 30 -11.29 -3.94 -2.20
CA GLY A 30 -9.83 -3.90 -2.18
C GLY A 30 -9.24 -3.85 -3.59
N LEU A 31 -8.03 -3.29 -3.68
CA LEU A 31 -7.19 -3.39 -4.87
C LEU A 31 -5.78 -3.78 -4.47
N PHE A 32 -5.33 -4.95 -4.88
CA PHE A 32 -3.92 -5.32 -4.80
C PHE A 32 -3.22 -4.97 -6.12
N TYR A 33 -2.41 -3.90 -6.10
CA TYR A 33 -1.52 -3.49 -7.18
C TYR A 33 -0.23 -2.95 -6.58
N ASN A 34 0.84 -3.72 -6.64
CA ASN A 34 2.08 -3.42 -5.91
C ASN A 34 3.32 -3.75 -6.73
N PRO A 35 3.64 -2.97 -7.78
CA PRO A 35 4.83 -3.18 -8.60
C PRO A 35 6.14 -2.99 -7.83
N ASN A 36 6.06 -2.40 -6.64
CA ASN A 36 7.18 -2.08 -5.77
C ASN A 36 7.58 -3.23 -4.83
N ILE A 37 6.85 -4.33 -4.76
CA ILE A 37 7.17 -5.41 -3.82
C ILE A 37 8.13 -6.41 -4.46
N HIS A 38 9.32 -6.53 -3.88
CA HIS A 38 10.42 -7.38 -4.35
C HIS A 38 11.05 -8.15 -3.18
N PRO A 39 11.65 -9.33 -3.42
CA PRO A 39 11.59 -10.11 -4.66
C PRO A 39 10.22 -10.77 -4.89
N TYR A 40 10.08 -11.58 -5.93
CA TYR A 40 8.83 -12.27 -6.26
C TYR A 40 8.26 -13.08 -5.09
N THR A 41 9.13 -13.73 -4.32
CA THR A 41 8.70 -14.51 -3.15
C THR A 41 8.04 -13.67 -2.06
N GLU A 42 8.50 -12.43 -1.86
CA GLU A 42 7.88 -11.47 -0.94
C GLU A 42 6.54 -10.96 -1.50
N PHE A 43 6.50 -10.64 -2.78
CA PHE A 43 5.28 -10.26 -3.49
C PHE A 43 4.21 -11.35 -3.35
N LYS A 44 4.58 -12.60 -3.64
CA LYS A 44 3.68 -13.75 -3.54
C LYS A 44 3.15 -13.93 -2.12
N LYS A 45 4.00 -13.88 -1.11
CA LYS A 45 3.59 -13.99 0.30
C LYS A 45 2.55 -12.96 0.70
N ARG A 46 2.75 -11.68 0.30
CA ARG A 46 1.80 -10.62 0.64
C ARG A 46 0.49 -10.76 -0.10
N ARG A 47 0.54 -11.16 -1.38
CA ARG A 47 -0.64 -11.41 -2.18
C ARG A 47 -1.48 -12.55 -1.60
N ASP A 48 -0.85 -13.70 -1.36
CA ASP A 48 -1.54 -14.91 -0.89
C ASP A 48 -2.17 -14.65 0.48
N GLN A 49 -1.45 -14.02 1.40
CA GLN A 49 -2.00 -13.66 2.71
C GLN A 49 -3.15 -12.67 2.63
N LEU A 50 -3.08 -11.69 1.71
CA LEU A 50 -4.20 -10.79 1.53
C LEU A 50 -5.42 -11.54 1.00
N ALA A 51 -5.23 -12.51 0.10
CA ALA A 51 -6.33 -13.34 -0.41
C ALA A 51 -7.00 -14.14 0.71
N GLU A 52 -6.22 -14.79 1.57
CA GLU A 52 -6.73 -15.50 2.74
C GLU A 52 -7.50 -14.57 3.69
N TYR A 53 -6.96 -13.40 3.97
CA TYR A 53 -7.62 -12.41 4.82
C TYR A 53 -8.92 -11.89 4.20
N ALA A 54 -8.91 -11.63 2.91
CA ALA A 54 -10.09 -11.17 2.18
C ALA A 54 -11.23 -12.20 2.23
N GLU A 55 -10.91 -13.48 2.08
CA GLU A 55 -11.87 -14.56 2.22
C GLU A 55 -12.47 -14.61 3.64
N GLN A 56 -11.63 -14.58 4.67
CA GLN A 56 -12.04 -14.56 6.07
C GLN A 56 -12.95 -13.37 6.41
N GLN A 57 -12.73 -12.22 5.77
CA GLN A 57 -13.49 -11.00 6.00
C GLN A 57 -14.70 -10.83 5.07
N ASN A 58 -14.98 -11.81 4.19
CA ASN A 58 -15.96 -11.68 3.12
C ASN A 58 -15.78 -10.34 2.37
N TRP A 59 -14.52 -10.05 1.99
CA TRP A 59 -14.11 -8.80 1.38
C TRP A 59 -13.71 -9.01 -0.08
N GLN A 60 -14.37 -8.30 -0.99
CA GLN A 60 -14.03 -8.37 -2.40
C GLN A 60 -12.76 -7.59 -2.70
N VAL A 61 -11.74 -8.27 -3.22
CA VAL A 61 -10.46 -7.68 -3.60
C VAL A 61 -10.18 -7.94 -5.08
N ILE A 62 -9.86 -6.88 -5.79
CA ILE A 62 -9.38 -6.93 -7.18
C ILE A 62 -7.87 -7.19 -7.13
N PHE A 63 -7.42 -8.29 -7.70
CA PHE A 63 -6.01 -8.63 -7.79
C PHE A 63 -5.48 -8.28 -9.19
N ASP A 64 -4.74 -7.16 -9.29
CA ASP A 64 -3.86 -6.82 -10.41
C ASP A 64 -2.46 -7.28 -10.00
N ASP A 65 -2.25 -8.59 -10.06
CA ASP A 65 -1.17 -9.31 -9.39
C ASP A 65 -0.06 -9.80 -10.33
N GLU A 66 0.05 -9.19 -11.49
CA GLU A 66 1.23 -9.36 -12.34
C GLU A 66 2.48 -8.79 -11.64
N TYR A 67 3.56 -9.56 -11.65
CA TYR A 67 4.84 -9.14 -11.06
C TYR A 67 5.60 -8.19 -11.99
N ARG A 68 5.45 -6.88 -11.77
CA ARG A 68 5.90 -5.79 -12.65
C ARG A 68 7.24 -5.20 -12.20
N LEU A 69 8.25 -6.05 -12.01
CA LEU A 69 9.58 -5.60 -11.58
C LEU A 69 10.19 -4.56 -12.52
N ASP A 70 10.13 -4.82 -13.82
CA ASP A 70 10.76 -3.98 -14.83
C ASP A 70 10.11 -2.59 -14.91
N GLU A 71 8.78 -2.52 -14.84
CA GLU A 71 8.05 -1.25 -14.80
C GLU A 71 8.46 -0.40 -13.60
N TYR A 72 8.57 -1.02 -12.42
CA TYR A 72 9.01 -0.31 -11.22
C TYR A 72 10.44 0.20 -11.35
N LEU A 73 11.36 -0.64 -11.83
CA LEU A 73 12.77 -0.27 -11.98
C LEU A 73 12.95 0.85 -13.00
N GLN A 74 12.25 0.81 -14.14
CA GLN A 74 12.28 1.87 -15.16
C GLN A 74 11.84 3.23 -14.57
N GLU A 75 10.86 3.24 -13.66
CA GLU A 75 10.40 4.47 -13.03
C GLU A 75 11.38 5.04 -11.99
N VAL A 76 12.15 4.20 -11.30
CA VAL A 76 12.95 4.62 -10.14
C VAL A 76 14.44 4.72 -10.40
N VAL A 77 14.99 4.01 -11.41
CA VAL A 77 16.40 4.09 -11.80
C VAL A 77 16.75 5.53 -12.18
N HIS A 78 17.89 6.03 -11.69
CA HIS A 78 18.33 7.43 -11.75
C HIS A 78 17.43 8.43 -10.98
N ARG A 79 16.46 7.95 -10.21
CA ARG A 79 15.55 8.76 -9.38
C ARG A 79 15.43 8.19 -7.96
N GLU A 80 16.43 7.45 -7.50
CA GLU A 80 16.40 6.69 -6.24
C GLU A 80 16.06 7.57 -5.03
N ALA A 81 16.50 8.83 -5.03
CA ALA A 81 16.13 9.80 -3.99
C ALA A 81 14.62 10.11 -3.94
N ARG A 82 13.94 9.96 -5.07
CA ARG A 82 12.49 10.18 -5.23
C ARG A 82 11.71 8.87 -5.37
N ARG A 83 12.31 7.72 -5.13
CA ARG A 83 11.68 6.41 -5.34
C ARG A 83 10.32 6.25 -4.64
N CYS A 84 10.17 6.83 -3.44
CA CYS A 84 8.88 6.77 -2.73
C CYS A 84 7.79 7.57 -3.46
N GLN A 85 8.14 8.73 -4.01
CA GLN A 85 7.20 9.53 -4.82
C GLN A 85 6.73 8.77 -6.06
N MET A 86 7.67 8.14 -6.79
CA MET A 86 7.35 7.31 -7.95
C MET A 86 6.46 6.12 -7.54
N CYS A 87 6.83 5.42 -6.47
CA CYS A 87 6.08 4.30 -5.91
C CYS A 87 4.64 4.67 -5.55
N TYR A 88 4.43 5.76 -4.82
CA TYR A 88 3.08 6.20 -4.45
C TYR A 88 2.28 6.62 -5.69
N ASN A 89 2.91 7.32 -6.62
CA ASN A 89 2.25 7.75 -7.85
C ASN A 89 1.77 6.55 -8.69
N MET A 90 2.61 5.56 -8.93
CA MET A 90 2.24 4.34 -9.67
C MET A 90 1.02 3.66 -9.05
N ARG A 91 1.06 3.46 -7.74
CA ARG A 91 0.03 2.72 -7.01
C ARG A 91 -1.30 3.48 -6.92
N LEU A 92 -1.25 4.75 -6.55
CA LEU A 92 -2.44 5.58 -6.42
C LEU A 92 -3.05 5.92 -7.79
N ARG A 93 -2.23 6.11 -8.83
CA ARG A 93 -2.71 6.28 -10.21
C ARG A 93 -3.52 5.07 -10.67
N ARG A 94 -3.01 3.87 -10.43
CA ARG A 94 -3.74 2.65 -10.76
C ARG A 94 -5.05 2.54 -10.00
N ALA A 95 -5.03 2.88 -8.71
CA ALA A 95 -6.24 2.90 -7.89
C ALA A 95 -7.28 3.91 -8.42
N ALA A 96 -6.86 5.14 -8.76
CA ALA A 96 -7.74 6.16 -9.34
C ALA A 96 -8.35 5.72 -10.68
N GLN A 97 -7.54 5.11 -11.56
CA GLN A 97 -8.01 4.57 -12.85
C GLN A 97 -9.06 3.48 -12.68
N ILE A 98 -8.81 2.52 -11.80
CA ILE A 98 -9.75 1.41 -11.54
C ILE A 98 -11.01 1.95 -10.86
N ALA A 99 -10.87 2.85 -9.89
CA ALA A 99 -12.00 3.45 -9.22
C ALA A 99 -12.90 4.22 -10.20
N LYS A 100 -12.31 5.00 -11.10
CA LYS A 100 -13.06 5.72 -12.14
C LYS A 100 -13.78 4.77 -13.08
N LYS A 101 -13.05 3.76 -13.61
CA LYS A 101 -13.62 2.77 -14.54
C LYS A 101 -14.73 1.92 -13.89
N GLY A 102 -14.58 1.60 -12.61
CA GLY A 102 -15.53 0.79 -11.84
C GLY A 102 -16.69 1.58 -11.24
N ASN A 103 -16.81 2.88 -11.54
CA ASN A 103 -17.85 3.76 -10.97
C ASN A 103 -17.89 3.75 -9.44
N PHE A 104 -16.72 3.79 -8.80
CA PHE A 104 -16.61 4.01 -7.36
C PHE A 104 -16.87 5.48 -7.02
N ASP A 105 -17.32 5.73 -5.80
CA ASP A 105 -17.52 7.10 -5.30
C ASP A 105 -16.23 7.77 -4.84
N ALA A 106 -15.22 6.95 -4.44
CA ALA A 106 -13.93 7.42 -4.01
C ALA A 106 -12.87 6.31 -4.06
N PHE A 107 -11.59 6.69 -3.92
CA PHE A 107 -10.49 5.75 -3.65
C PHE A 107 -9.64 6.22 -2.47
N THR A 108 -8.96 5.28 -1.83
CA THR A 108 -8.03 5.53 -0.72
C THR A 108 -6.93 4.45 -0.67
N THR A 109 -6.09 4.47 0.35
CA THR A 109 -4.96 3.53 0.44
C THR A 109 -4.63 3.14 1.87
N THR A 110 -4.23 1.88 2.07
CA THR A 110 -3.68 1.37 3.33
C THR A 110 -2.30 1.95 3.67
N LEU A 111 -1.65 2.67 2.76
CA LEU A 111 -0.40 3.38 3.06
C LEU A 111 -0.56 4.38 4.20
N LEU A 112 -1.77 4.91 4.38
CA LEU A 112 -2.11 5.89 5.41
C LEU A 112 -2.18 5.30 6.83
N VAL A 113 -2.02 3.97 7.02
CA VAL A 113 -1.97 3.35 8.35
C VAL A 113 -0.57 3.34 8.96
N SER A 114 0.46 3.38 8.12
CA SER A 114 1.83 3.22 8.59
C SER A 114 2.48 4.55 8.98
N PRO A 115 3.01 4.69 10.20
CA PRO A 115 3.73 5.89 10.62
C PRO A 115 5.08 6.06 9.91
N PHE A 116 5.54 5.04 9.19
CA PHE A 116 6.81 5.05 8.45
C PHE A 116 6.67 5.53 7.00
N GLN A 117 5.43 5.77 6.55
CA GLN A 117 5.17 6.30 5.21
C GLN A 117 5.15 7.84 5.23
N LYS A 118 5.42 8.46 4.08
CA LYS A 118 5.43 9.92 3.92
C LYS A 118 4.01 10.43 3.70
N HIS A 119 3.28 10.62 4.79
CA HIS A 119 1.84 10.92 4.80
C HIS A 119 1.45 12.10 3.91
N GLU A 120 2.11 13.26 4.09
CA GLU A 120 1.80 14.47 3.30
C GLU A 120 2.02 14.24 1.80
N LEU A 121 3.08 13.52 1.43
CA LEU A 121 3.35 13.18 0.04
C LEU A 121 2.27 12.25 -0.55
N ILE A 122 1.78 11.28 0.24
CA ILE A 122 0.68 10.39 -0.19
C ILE A 122 -0.58 11.19 -0.40
N ARG A 123 -0.89 12.11 0.52
CA ARG A 123 -2.04 13.00 0.43
C ARG A 123 -1.97 13.88 -0.81
N GLU A 124 -0.87 14.60 -1.02
CA GLU A 124 -0.63 15.45 -2.17
C GLU A 124 -0.81 14.69 -3.50
N ILE A 125 -0.19 13.51 -3.62
CA ILE A 125 -0.33 12.67 -4.82
C ILE A 125 -1.77 12.20 -4.99
N GLY A 126 -2.43 11.78 -3.92
CA GLY A 126 -3.82 11.33 -3.97
C GLY A 126 -4.78 12.43 -4.43
N GLU A 127 -4.63 13.65 -3.89
CA GLU A 127 -5.44 14.82 -4.24
C GLU A 127 -5.19 15.23 -5.71
N ASN A 128 -3.93 15.27 -6.17
CA ASN A 128 -3.60 15.58 -7.57
C ASN A 128 -4.19 14.55 -8.55
N LEU A 129 -4.14 13.27 -8.19
CA LEU A 129 -4.74 12.20 -9.00
C LEU A 129 -6.27 12.24 -8.97
N ALA A 130 -6.86 12.67 -7.86
CA ALA A 130 -8.31 12.87 -7.75
C ALA A 130 -8.80 13.90 -8.76
N GLU A 131 -8.10 15.03 -8.89
CA GLU A 131 -8.38 16.06 -9.90
C GLU A 131 -8.16 15.51 -11.32
N GLN A 132 -7.02 14.86 -11.57
CA GLN A 132 -6.66 14.33 -12.89
C GLN A 132 -7.67 13.31 -13.43
N TYR A 133 -8.18 12.43 -12.57
CA TYR A 133 -9.10 11.35 -12.97
C TYR A 133 -10.56 11.65 -12.66
N ASN A 134 -10.85 12.82 -12.10
CA ASN A 134 -12.19 13.19 -11.65
C ASN A 134 -12.86 12.09 -10.82
N ILE A 135 -12.17 11.69 -9.75
CA ILE A 135 -12.61 10.70 -8.76
C ILE A 135 -12.07 11.11 -7.37
N PRO A 136 -12.89 11.29 -6.34
CA PRO A 136 -12.44 11.76 -5.03
C PRO A 136 -11.39 10.85 -4.39
N PHE A 137 -10.32 11.45 -3.86
CA PHE A 137 -9.41 10.76 -2.94
C PHE A 137 -9.93 10.93 -1.51
N TYR A 138 -10.28 9.83 -0.87
CA TYR A 138 -10.71 9.84 0.51
C TYR A 138 -9.48 9.77 1.41
N TYR A 139 -9.07 10.95 1.93
CA TYR A 139 -7.99 11.03 2.89
C TYR A 139 -8.53 10.81 4.30
N GLU A 140 -7.92 9.86 5.01
CA GLU A 140 -8.10 9.64 6.43
C GLU A 140 -6.76 9.22 7.04
N ASP A 141 -6.43 9.80 8.20
CA ASP A 141 -5.25 9.38 8.95
C ASP A 141 -5.55 8.11 9.74
N PHE A 142 -5.13 6.97 9.19
CA PHE A 142 -5.30 5.67 9.84
C PHE A 142 -4.17 5.33 10.83
N ARG A 143 -3.15 6.19 11.03
CA ARG A 143 -2.04 5.94 11.96
C ARG A 143 -2.46 5.65 13.40
N PRO A 144 -3.52 6.26 13.97
CA PRO A 144 -4.00 5.89 15.29
C PRO A 144 -4.27 4.41 15.49
N GLY A 145 -4.71 3.72 14.44
CA GLY A 145 -4.98 2.28 14.46
C GLY A 145 -3.79 1.37 14.17
N PHE A 146 -2.59 1.92 13.94
CA PHE A 146 -1.42 1.10 13.58
C PHE A 146 -1.05 0.06 14.65
N LYS A 147 -1.11 0.44 15.92
CA LYS A 147 -0.80 -0.47 17.03
C LYS A 147 -1.86 -1.57 17.16
N GLU A 148 -3.12 -1.23 17.02
CA GLU A 148 -4.24 -2.17 17.05
C GLU A 148 -4.13 -3.17 15.88
N ALA A 149 -3.96 -2.69 14.65
CA ALA A 149 -3.75 -3.55 13.47
C ALA A 149 -2.54 -4.49 13.64
N THR A 150 -1.46 -3.99 14.27
CA THR A 150 -0.28 -4.79 14.59
C THR A 150 -0.61 -5.92 15.56
N THR A 151 -1.36 -5.66 16.62
CA THR A 151 -1.77 -6.66 17.60
C THR A 151 -2.68 -7.70 16.95
N LYS A 152 -3.72 -7.27 16.26
CA LYS A 152 -4.69 -8.14 15.57
C LYS A 152 -4.02 -9.01 14.50
N SER A 153 -3.02 -8.48 13.77
CA SER A 153 -2.25 -9.26 12.81
C SER A 153 -1.42 -10.39 13.43
N LYS A 154 -0.95 -10.21 14.68
CA LYS A 154 -0.25 -11.26 15.43
C LYS A 154 -1.23 -12.33 15.94
N GLU A 155 -2.38 -11.92 16.45
CA GLU A 155 -3.44 -12.82 16.91
C GLU A 155 -3.95 -13.72 15.77
N LEU A 156 -4.03 -13.16 14.56
CA LEU A 156 -4.39 -13.87 13.34
C LEU A 156 -3.22 -14.66 12.72
N ALA A 157 -2.06 -14.71 13.37
CA ALA A 157 -0.84 -15.37 12.88
C ALA A 157 -0.45 -14.95 11.44
N MET A 158 -0.74 -13.71 11.07
CA MET A 158 -0.47 -13.21 9.71
C MET A 158 1.02 -13.01 9.47
N TYR A 159 1.46 -13.27 8.23
CA TYR A 159 2.79 -12.88 7.79
C TYR A 159 2.94 -11.36 7.89
N ARG A 160 3.99 -10.90 8.54
CA ARG A 160 4.28 -9.47 8.69
C ARG A 160 5.57 -9.12 7.95
N GLN A 161 5.46 -8.19 7.01
CA GLN A 161 6.58 -7.73 6.21
C GLN A 161 7.69 -7.14 7.07
N GLN A 162 8.94 -7.40 6.68
CA GLN A 162 10.13 -6.93 7.38
C GLN A 162 10.65 -5.57 6.84
N TYR A 163 10.20 -5.16 5.67
CA TYR A 163 10.56 -3.89 5.01
C TYR A 163 9.38 -3.36 4.19
N CYS A 164 9.47 -2.14 3.68
CA CYS A 164 8.36 -1.50 2.96
C CYS A 164 7.89 -2.30 1.74
N GLY A 165 8.82 -2.92 1.00
CA GLY A 165 8.53 -3.78 -0.14
C GLY A 165 9.56 -3.68 -1.26
N CYS A 166 10.05 -2.49 -1.57
CA CYS A 166 10.99 -2.34 -2.67
C CYS A 166 12.41 -2.82 -2.30
N ILE A 167 13.15 -3.24 -3.32
CA ILE A 167 14.53 -3.70 -3.17
C ILE A 167 15.44 -2.66 -2.50
N TYR A 168 15.17 -1.38 -2.70
CA TYR A 168 15.92 -0.31 -2.00
C TYR A 168 15.62 -0.26 -0.52
N SER A 169 14.38 -0.50 -0.10
CA SER A 169 14.02 -0.57 1.33
C SER A 169 14.55 -1.83 2.00
N GLU A 170 14.65 -2.91 1.27
CA GLU A 170 15.33 -4.14 1.69
C GLU A 170 16.80 -3.86 1.94
N ARG A 171 17.50 -3.31 0.94
CA ARG A 171 18.89 -2.89 1.05
C ARG A 171 19.12 -1.97 2.25
N ASP A 172 18.32 -0.91 2.38
CA ASP A 172 18.47 0.09 3.44
C ASP A 172 18.30 -0.52 4.85
N ARG A 173 17.53 -1.61 4.95
CA ARG A 173 17.34 -2.33 6.21
C ARG A 173 18.48 -3.29 6.54
N TYR A 174 18.98 -4.04 5.57
CA TYR A 174 19.88 -5.16 5.81
C TYR A 174 21.33 -4.89 5.40
N CYS A 175 21.55 -4.10 4.35
CA CYS A 175 22.88 -3.71 3.91
C CYS A 175 23.36 -2.48 4.69
N LYS A 176 23.91 -2.70 5.87
CA LYS A 176 24.55 -1.64 6.65
C LYS A 176 25.90 -1.31 6.01
N PRO A 177 26.21 -0.05 5.72
CA PRO A 177 27.55 0.30 5.26
C PRO A 177 28.56 -0.15 6.32
N PRO A 178 29.75 -0.64 5.89
CA PRO A 178 30.80 -0.99 6.83
C PRO A 178 31.09 0.23 7.71
N HIS A 179 31.13 0.03 9.03
CA HIS A 179 31.51 1.10 9.95
C HIS A 179 32.88 1.64 9.46
N ARG A 180 32.92 2.88 8.97
CA ARG A 180 34.17 3.58 8.81
C ARG A 180 34.77 3.65 10.21
N LYS A 181 35.72 2.76 10.51
CA LYS A 181 36.60 2.90 11.68
C LYS A 181 37.21 4.28 11.54
N GLY A 182 36.88 5.17 12.47
CA GLY A 182 37.40 6.50 12.50
C GLY A 182 38.91 6.44 12.42
N GLY A 183 39.47 6.99 11.35
CA GLY A 183 40.88 7.33 11.31
C GLY A 183 41.15 8.33 12.43
N LYS A 184 42.02 7.96 13.32
CA LYS A 184 42.65 8.87 14.29
C LYS A 184 43.49 9.91 13.54
#